data_9fac849fc7ef7c3d6a52322d8eaae0bb
#
_entry.id   9fac849fc7ef7c3d6a52322d8eaae0bb
#
_cell.length_a   1.000
_cell.length_b   1.000
_cell.length_c   1.000
_cell.angle_alpha   90.00
_cell.angle_beta   90.00
_cell.angle_gamma   90.00
#
_symmetry.space_group_name_H-M   'P 1'
#
loop_
_entity.id
_entity.type
_entity.pdbx_description
1 polymer ?
#
loop_
_entity_poly.entity_id
_entity_poly.type
_entity_poly.pdbx_seq_one_letter_code
_entity_poly.pdbx_strand_id
1 'polypeptide(L)'
;GIGVGSQPSLGFNYGAGNYKRIRTTYFKAIVYATVSISVGWLICQTMPHLILKLFGSGNVQFTQFAVKCMRIYLGGLFYAGFQIVSTNYFQATGQPFKASILSMMRQLILLIPLLLILPRFFGLDGILYAGPVADIGSAVIVACFVIPSVKKLNRKIREAQEHENRGLLLENCQPADAAH
;
A
#
# COMPACT_ATOMS: atom_id res chain seq x y z
N GLY A 1 10.84 1.67 0.92
CA GLY A 1 11.34 2.87 0.19
C GLY A 1 10.22 3.77 -0.29
N ILE A 2 9.47 3.37 -1.35
CA ILE A 2 8.48 4.23 -2.04
C ILE A 2 7.38 4.74 -1.11
N GLY A 3 6.82 3.88 -0.26
CA GLY A 3 5.77 4.28 0.69
C GLY A 3 6.27 5.33 1.69
N VAL A 4 7.44 5.14 2.27
CA VAL A 4 8.05 6.09 3.22
C VAL A 4 8.47 7.36 2.49
N GLY A 5 9.04 7.26 1.27
CA GLY A 5 9.43 8.43 0.46
C GLY A 5 8.25 9.32 0.04
N SER A 6 7.04 8.76 -0.05
CA SER A 6 5.84 9.55 -0.36
C SER A 6 5.23 10.27 0.85
N GLN A 7 5.57 9.89 2.09
CA GLN A 7 5.01 10.46 3.32
C GLN A 7 5.19 11.99 3.44
N PRO A 8 6.40 12.56 3.23
CA PRO A 8 6.59 14.01 3.35
C PRO A 8 5.70 14.78 2.37
N SER A 9 5.60 14.30 1.12
CA SER A 9 4.76 14.94 0.10
C SER A 9 3.27 14.85 0.45
N LEU A 10 2.80 13.71 0.96
CA LEU A 10 1.42 13.53 1.40
C LEU A 10 1.10 14.41 2.60
N GLY A 11 1.99 14.44 3.62
CA GLY A 11 1.81 15.25 4.83
C GLY A 11 1.78 16.76 4.54
N PHE A 12 2.72 17.25 3.73
CA PHE A 12 2.77 18.65 3.33
C PHE A 12 1.51 19.08 2.57
N ASN A 13 1.09 18.31 1.56
CA ASN A 13 -0.11 18.63 0.80
C ASN A 13 -1.40 18.49 1.64
N TYR A 14 -1.40 17.63 2.66
CA TYR A 14 -2.52 17.51 3.59
C TYR A 14 -2.64 18.75 4.48
N GLY A 15 -1.53 19.24 5.03
CA GLY A 15 -1.46 20.48 5.80
C GLY A 15 -1.85 21.71 4.98
N ALA A 16 -1.46 21.74 3.70
CA ALA A 16 -1.79 22.82 2.75
C ALA A 16 -3.22 22.72 2.17
N GLY A 17 -4.02 21.71 2.52
CA GLY A 17 -5.38 21.52 1.99
C GLY A 17 -5.45 21.09 0.51
N ASN A 18 -4.31 20.76 -0.12
CA ASN A 18 -4.21 20.39 -1.53
C ASN A 18 -4.68 18.93 -1.78
N TYR A 19 -5.95 18.66 -1.54
CA TYR A 19 -6.54 17.31 -1.63
C TYR A 19 -6.37 16.64 -3.00
N LYS A 20 -6.38 17.41 -4.09
CA LYS A 20 -6.13 16.94 -5.46
C LYS A 20 -4.73 16.32 -5.60
N ARG A 21 -3.71 17.00 -5.07
CA ARG A 21 -2.31 16.53 -5.09
C ARG A 21 -2.13 15.29 -4.20
N ILE A 22 -2.79 15.22 -3.04
CA ILE A 22 -2.76 14.04 -2.16
C ILE A 22 -3.24 12.81 -2.92
N ARG A 23 -4.41 12.90 -3.57
CA ARG A 23 -4.96 11.82 -4.36
C ARG A 23 -4.00 11.36 -5.45
N THR A 24 -3.47 12.31 -6.22
CA THR A 24 -2.53 12.01 -7.31
C THR A 24 -1.25 11.36 -6.81
N THR A 25 -0.66 11.87 -5.73
CA THR A 25 0.56 11.31 -5.11
C THR A 25 0.29 9.90 -4.59
N TYR A 26 -0.84 9.66 -3.93
CA TYR A 26 -1.21 8.36 -3.41
C TYR A 26 -1.35 7.31 -4.52
N PHE A 27 -2.10 7.62 -5.60
CA PHE A 27 -2.24 6.70 -6.72
C PHE A 27 -0.92 6.45 -7.45
N LYS A 28 -0.10 7.48 -7.66
CA LYS A 28 1.25 7.32 -8.22
C LYS A 28 2.13 6.43 -7.34
N ALA A 29 2.10 6.61 -6.02
CA ALA A 29 2.86 5.79 -5.09
C ALA A 29 2.44 4.31 -5.16
N ILE A 30 1.14 4.01 -5.28
CA ILE A 30 0.65 2.63 -5.47
C ILE A 30 1.18 2.06 -6.79
N VAL A 31 1.06 2.80 -7.90
CA VAL A 31 1.53 2.33 -9.22
C VAL A 31 3.03 2.06 -9.20
N TYR A 32 3.84 3.00 -8.70
CA TYR A 32 5.29 2.81 -8.60
C TYR A 32 5.68 1.64 -7.69
N ALA A 33 5.00 1.49 -6.54
CA ALA A 33 5.24 0.37 -5.65
C ALA A 33 4.87 -0.96 -6.32
N THR A 34 3.73 -1.03 -7.00
CA THR A 34 3.28 -2.23 -7.70
C THR A 34 4.23 -2.60 -8.84
N VAL A 35 4.66 -1.64 -9.65
CA VAL A 35 5.63 -1.87 -10.74
C VAL A 35 6.96 -2.36 -10.18
N SER A 36 7.50 -1.71 -9.14
CA SER A 36 8.77 -2.11 -8.53
C SER A 36 8.70 -3.53 -7.95
N ILE A 37 7.60 -3.87 -7.27
CA ILE A 37 7.38 -5.22 -6.72
C ILE A 37 7.21 -6.24 -7.85
N SER A 38 6.50 -5.89 -8.92
CA SER A 38 6.31 -6.77 -10.09
C SER A 38 7.64 -7.11 -10.77
N VAL A 39 8.51 -6.12 -10.94
CA VAL A 39 9.85 -6.33 -11.50
C VAL A 39 10.68 -7.24 -10.58
N GLY A 40 10.72 -6.96 -9.28
CA GLY A 40 11.44 -7.80 -8.32
C GLY A 40 10.90 -9.23 -8.28
N TRP A 41 9.58 -9.38 -8.29
CA TRP A 41 8.90 -10.68 -8.35
C TRP A 41 9.28 -11.45 -9.62
N LEU A 42 9.25 -10.79 -10.78
CA LEU A 42 9.61 -11.40 -12.07
C LEU A 42 11.05 -11.92 -12.06
N ILE A 43 11.98 -11.13 -11.55
CA ILE A 43 13.39 -11.54 -11.41
C ILE A 43 13.51 -12.78 -10.51
N CYS A 44 12.82 -12.79 -9.38
CA CYS A 44 12.84 -13.92 -8.45
C CYS A 44 12.19 -15.18 -9.03
N GLN A 45 11.20 -15.06 -9.91
CA GLN A 45 10.54 -16.19 -10.56
C GLN A 45 11.34 -16.76 -11.74
N THR A 46 12.01 -15.89 -12.50
CA THR A 46 12.77 -16.31 -13.69
C THR A 46 14.13 -16.88 -13.35
N MET A 47 14.81 -16.36 -12.31
CA MET A 47 16.17 -16.72 -11.94
C MET A 47 16.35 -17.13 -10.47
N PRO A 48 15.50 -18.03 -9.91
CA PRO A 48 15.58 -18.41 -8.50
C PRO A 48 16.90 -19.09 -8.16
N HIS A 49 17.43 -19.92 -9.07
CA HIS A 49 18.70 -20.61 -8.86
C HIS A 49 19.91 -19.67 -8.84
N LEU A 50 19.88 -18.57 -9.61
CA LEU A 50 20.95 -17.58 -9.58
C LEU A 50 20.99 -16.84 -8.25
N ILE A 51 19.82 -16.46 -7.74
CA ILE A 51 19.69 -15.79 -6.45
C ILE A 51 20.16 -16.69 -5.32
N LEU A 52 19.76 -17.97 -5.31
CA LEU A 52 20.19 -18.93 -4.28
C LEU A 52 21.70 -19.22 -4.33
N LYS A 53 22.33 -19.23 -5.51
CA LYS A 53 23.78 -19.37 -5.64
C LYS A 53 24.54 -18.24 -4.93
N LEU A 54 24.01 -17.02 -4.91
CA LEU A 54 24.62 -15.89 -4.19
C LEU A 54 24.60 -16.11 -2.66
N PHE A 55 23.70 -16.93 -2.15
CA PHE A 55 23.62 -17.28 -0.72
C PHE A 55 24.36 -18.57 -0.34
N GLY A 56 25.12 -19.18 -1.28
CA GLY A 56 26.03 -20.28 -0.98
C GLY A 56 25.37 -21.65 -0.76
N SER A 57 24.35 -22.00 -1.54
CA SER A 57 23.66 -23.29 -1.42
C SER A 57 24.53 -24.45 -1.98
N GLY A 58 25.14 -25.21 -1.08
CA GLY A 58 25.91 -26.45 -1.44
C GLY A 58 25.08 -27.73 -1.54
N ASN A 59 23.83 -27.74 -1.11
CA ASN A 59 22.98 -28.94 -1.04
C ASN A 59 21.78 -28.84 -1.99
N VAL A 60 21.64 -29.82 -2.89
CA VAL A 60 20.58 -29.85 -3.92
C VAL A 60 19.17 -29.89 -3.30
N GLN A 61 18.98 -30.67 -2.23
CA GLN A 61 17.69 -30.76 -1.55
C GLN A 61 17.27 -29.43 -0.91
N PHE A 62 18.22 -28.74 -0.28
CA PHE A 62 17.99 -27.42 0.27
C PHE A 62 17.61 -26.41 -0.81
N THR A 63 18.29 -26.45 -1.96
CA THR A 63 18.00 -25.53 -3.08
C THR A 63 16.60 -25.73 -3.64
N GLN A 64 16.14 -26.98 -3.82
CA GLN A 64 14.79 -27.26 -4.29
C GLN A 64 13.73 -26.78 -3.33
N PHE A 65 13.91 -27.00 -2.04
CA PHE A 65 12.99 -26.52 -1.00
C PHE A 65 12.96 -24.97 -0.94
N ALA A 66 14.14 -24.34 -1.01
CA ALA A 66 14.26 -22.88 -1.00
C ALA A 66 13.60 -22.23 -2.23
N VAL A 67 13.69 -22.84 -3.42
CA VAL A 67 12.99 -22.38 -4.64
C VAL A 67 11.48 -22.46 -4.45
N LYS A 68 10.97 -23.55 -3.87
CA LYS A 68 9.55 -23.71 -3.57
C LYS A 68 9.08 -22.65 -2.59
N CYS A 69 9.80 -22.43 -1.49
CA CYS A 69 9.54 -21.38 -0.52
C CYS A 69 9.48 -20.00 -1.16
N MET A 70 10.49 -19.68 -1.98
CA MET A 70 10.58 -18.39 -2.66
C MET A 70 9.39 -18.15 -3.58
N ARG A 71 9.00 -19.13 -4.38
CA ARG A 71 7.88 -19.01 -5.31
C ARG A 71 6.55 -18.79 -4.61
N ILE A 72 6.27 -19.53 -3.55
CA ILE A 72 5.03 -19.42 -2.80
C ILE A 72 4.97 -18.13 -2.01
N TYR A 73 6.01 -17.83 -1.23
CA TYR A 73 6.03 -16.69 -0.32
C TYR A 73 6.01 -15.34 -1.06
N LEU A 74 6.74 -15.24 -2.17
CA LEU A 74 6.77 -14.02 -2.98
C LEU A 74 5.44 -13.74 -3.72
N GLY A 75 4.57 -14.74 -3.87
CA GLY A 75 3.25 -14.55 -4.46
C GLY A 75 2.37 -13.55 -3.70
N GLY A 76 2.56 -13.41 -2.38
CA GLY A 76 1.84 -12.44 -1.54
C GLY A 76 2.35 -10.99 -1.64
N LEU A 77 3.55 -10.77 -2.20
CA LEU A 77 4.19 -9.44 -2.22
C LEU A 77 3.38 -8.34 -2.90
N PHE A 78 2.58 -8.67 -3.93
CA PHE A 78 1.70 -7.69 -4.60
C PHE A 78 0.72 -7.06 -3.62
N TYR A 79 0.12 -7.88 -2.77
CA TYR A 79 -0.85 -7.43 -1.77
C TYR A 79 -0.16 -6.66 -0.64
N ALA A 80 1.04 -7.09 -0.24
CA ALA A 80 1.86 -6.39 0.75
C ALA A 80 2.25 -4.97 0.28
N GLY A 81 2.55 -4.79 -1.01
CA GLY A 81 2.86 -3.47 -1.57
C GLY A 81 1.71 -2.48 -1.42
N PHE A 82 0.51 -2.88 -1.81
CA PHE A 82 -0.70 -2.07 -1.63
C PHE A 82 -0.94 -1.71 -0.17
N GLN A 83 -0.80 -2.68 0.73
CA GLN A 83 -0.99 -2.48 2.17
C GLN A 83 0.01 -1.47 2.75
N ILE A 84 1.31 -1.61 2.43
CA ILE A 84 2.36 -0.72 2.95
C ILE A 84 2.11 0.73 2.49
N VAL A 85 1.81 0.95 1.21
CA VAL A 85 1.53 2.29 0.68
C VAL A 85 0.30 2.89 1.33
N SER A 86 -0.77 2.09 1.53
CA SER A 86 -2.00 2.55 2.17
C SER A 86 -1.81 2.87 3.65
N THR A 87 -1.02 2.10 4.37
CA THR A 87 -0.67 2.38 5.77
C THR A 87 0.11 3.69 5.88
N ASN A 88 1.10 3.91 5.00
CA ASN A 88 1.85 5.17 4.95
C ASN A 88 0.96 6.38 4.60
N TYR A 89 -0.05 6.20 3.74
CA TYR A 89 -1.06 7.23 3.46
C TYR A 89 -1.83 7.63 4.73
N PHE A 90 -2.30 6.68 5.53
CA PHE A 90 -2.98 6.99 6.79
C PHE A 90 -2.05 7.68 7.80
N GLN A 91 -0.78 7.30 7.87
CA GLN A 91 0.20 7.99 8.72
C GLN A 91 0.40 9.45 8.29
N ALA A 92 0.59 9.67 7.00
CA ALA A 92 0.84 11.00 6.44
C ALA A 92 -0.38 11.93 6.50
N THR A 93 -1.60 11.38 6.48
CA THR A 93 -2.85 12.17 6.55
C THR A 93 -3.35 12.43 7.98
N GLY A 94 -2.48 12.29 8.99
CA GLY A 94 -2.82 12.59 10.38
C GLY A 94 -3.76 11.58 11.05
N GLN A 95 -3.80 10.34 10.54
CA GLN A 95 -4.57 9.24 11.11
C GLN A 95 -3.66 8.06 11.55
N PRO A 96 -2.63 8.31 12.40
CA PRO A 96 -1.64 7.30 12.77
C PRO A 96 -2.26 6.11 13.51
N PHE A 97 -3.34 6.34 14.25
CA PHE A 97 -4.04 5.28 14.97
C PHE A 97 -4.62 4.23 14.02
N LYS A 98 -5.22 4.66 12.89
CA LYS A 98 -5.71 3.71 11.87
C LYS A 98 -4.58 2.97 11.19
N ALA A 99 -3.47 3.65 10.90
CA ALA A 99 -2.30 3.03 10.33
C ALA A 99 -1.70 1.95 11.26
N SER A 100 -1.61 2.24 12.55
CA SER A 100 -1.13 1.29 13.55
C SER A 100 -2.04 0.07 13.67
N ILE A 101 -3.36 0.27 13.74
CA ILE A 101 -4.34 -0.83 13.77
C ILE A 101 -4.20 -1.71 12.52
N LEU A 102 -4.14 -1.12 11.32
CA LEU A 102 -4.02 -1.87 10.07
C LEU A 102 -2.71 -2.68 10.01
N SER A 103 -1.61 -2.11 10.50
CA SER A 103 -0.32 -2.80 10.58
C SER A 103 -0.36 -3.96 11.58
N MET A 104 -0.93 -3.74 12.76
CA MET A 104 -1.06 -4.77 13.80
C MET A 104 -2.03 -5.89 13.40
N MET A 105 -3.13 -5.56 12.71
CA MET A 105 -4.10 -6.56 12.23
C MET A 105 -3.44 -7.58 11.31
N ARG A 106 -2.56 -7.14 10.40
CA ARG A 106 -1.81 -8.07 9.54
C ARG A 106 -0.94 -9.01 10.38
N GLN A 107 -0.17 -8.45 11.31
CA GLN A 107 0.85 -9.20 12.03
C GLN A 107 0.23 -10.11 13.11
N LEU A 108 -0.65 -9.55 13.96
CA LEU A 108 -1.18 -10.25 15.13
C LEU A 108 -2.44 -11.05 14.83
N ILE A 109 -3.36 -10.51 14.03
CA ILE A 109 -4.68 -11.12 13.83
C ILE A 109 -4.68 -12.08 12.65
N LEU A 110 -3.90 -11.81 11.60
CA LEU A 110 -3.86 -12.66 10.42
C LEU A 110 -2.66 -13.59 10.43
N LEU A 111 -1.44 -13.08 10.55
CA LEU A 111 -0.24 -13.90 10.40
C LEU A 111 -0.08 -14.92 11.53
N ILE A 112 -0.22 -14.51 12.80
CA ILE A 112 0.00 -15.41 13.94
C ILE A 112 -1.00 -16.57 13.98
N PRO A 113 -2.33 -16.36 13.88
CA PRO A 113 -3.27 -17.48 13.86
C PRO A 113 -3.08 -18.40 12.65
N LEU A 114 -2.79 -17.84 11.46
CA LEU A 114 -2.51 -18.65 10.28
C LEU A 114 -1.25 -19.51 10.45
N LEU A 115 -0.18 -18.95 11.05
CA LEU A 115 1.05 -19.70 11.35
C LEU A 115 0.86 -20.82 12.36
N LEU A 116 -0.15 -20.74 13.24
CA LEU A 116 -0.48 -21.80 14.19
C LEU A 116 -1.43 -22.85 13.60
N ILE A 117 -2.37 -22.42 12.76
CA ILE A 117 -3.45 -23.27 12.23
C ILE A 117 -2.99 -24.02 10.97
N LEU A 118 -2.42 -23.33 9.99
CA LEU A 118 -2.04 -23.93 8.71
C LEU A 118 -1.03 -25.08 8.81
N PRO A 119 0.02 -25.02 9.64
CA PRO A 119 0.95 -26.11 9.79
C PRO A 119 0.30 -27.38 10.36
N ARG A 120 -0.79 -27.24 11.10
CA ARG A 120 -1.53 -28.37 11.67
C ARG A 120 -2.26 -29.20 10.60
N PHE A 121 -2.63 -28.55 9.47
CA PHE A 121 -3.32 -29.20 8.36
C PHE A 121 -2.39 -29.57 7.20
N PHE A 122 -1.37 -28.74 6.93
CA PHE A 122 -0.49 -28.84 5.76
C PHE A 122 0.99 -29.07 6.12
N GLY A 123 1.33 -29.28 7.39
CA GLY A 123 2.72 -29.45 7.83
C GLY A 123 3.59 -28.24 7.48
N LEU A 124 4.82 -28.49 6.99
CA LEU A 124 5.77 -27.44 6.62
C LEU A 124 5.27 -26.51 5.50
N ASP A 125 4.50 -27.05 4.55
CA ASP A 125 3.92 -26.24 3.47
C ASP A 125 2.89 -25.23 3.99
N GLY A 126 2.22 -25.54 5.11
CA GLY A 126 1.29 -24.61 5.77
C GLY A 126 1.95 -23.31 6.22
N ILE A 127 3.19 -23.36 6.69
CA ILE A 127 3.96 -22.15 7.06
C ILE A 127 4.19 -21.26 5.83
N LEU A 128 4.46 -21.87 4.68
CA LEU A 128 4.72 -21.14 3.44
C LEU A 128 3.47 -20.43 2.92
N TYR A 129 2.30 -21.05 3.04
CA TYR A 129 1.03 -20.46 2.61
C TYR A 129 0.50 -19.41 3.60
N ALA A 130 0.90 -19.44 4.87
CA ALA A 130 0.44 -18.49 5.88
C ALA A 130 0.76 -17.04 5.50
N GLY A 131 1.95 -16.76 4.94
CA GLY A 131 2.36 -15.42 4.48
C GLY A 131 1.41 -14.86 3.40
N PRO A 132 1.33 -15.47 2.20
CA PRO A 132 0.46 -15.02 1.13
C PRO A 132 -1.02 -14.90 1.52
N VAL A 133 -1.54 -15.86 2.30
CA VAL A 133 -2.93 -15.82 2.78
C VAL A 133 -3.16 -14.65 3.73
N ALA A 134 -2.22 -14.39 4.65
CA ALA A 134 -2.27 -13.23 5.52
C ALA A 134 -2.20 -11.91 4.74
N ASP A 135 -1.37 -11.85 3.69
CA ASP A 135 -1.24 -10.67 2.83
C ASP A 135 -2.53 -10.39 2.04
N ILE A 136 -3.17 -11.42 1.48
CA ILE A 136 -4.47 -11.28 0.82
C ILE A 136 -5.54 -10.81 1.80
N GLY A 137 -5.65 -11.46 2.95
CA GLY A 137 -6.62 -11.07 3.99
C GLY A 137 -6.42 -9.63 4.47
N SER A 138 -5.17 -9.24 4.71
CA SER A 138 -4.85 -7.89 5.12
C SER A 138 -5.13 -6.85 4.03
N ALA A 139 -4.89 -7.18 2.76
CA ALA A 139 -5.21 -6.29 1.64
C ALA A 139 -6.71 -6.02 1.52
N VAL A 140 -7.54 -7.04 1.74
CA VAL A 140 -9.01 -6.89 1.77
C VAL A 140 -9.42 -5.95 2.92
N ILE A 141 -8.90 -6.15 4.12
CA ILE A 141 -9.19 -5.28 5.26
C ILE A 141 -8.75 -3.84 4.98
N VAL A 142 -7.52 -3.65 4.49
CA VAL A 142 -7.01 -2.33 4.12
C VAL A 142 -7.88 -1.68 3.06
N ALA A 143 -8.33 -2.40 2.04
CA ALA A 143 -9.24 -1.88 1.02
C ALA A 143 -10.55 -1.37 1.62
N CYS A 144 -11.13 -2.10 2.59
CA CYS A 144 -12.33 -1.66 3.30
C CYS A 144 -12.14 -0.33 4.05
N PHE A 145 -10.93 -0.03 4.55
CA PHE A 145 -10.62 1.24 5.19
C PHE A 145 -10.24 2.35 4.20
N VAL A 146 -9.55 2.01 3.12
CA VAL A 146 -9.09 2.95 2.09
C VAL A 146 -10.26 3.48 1.26
N ILE A 147 -11.19 2.62 0.84
CA ILE A 147 -12.33 3.02 0.00
C ILE A 147 -13.13 4.20 0.60
N PRO A 148 -13.60 4.15 1.86
CA PRO A 148 -14.31 5.28 2.45
C PRO A 148 -13.41 6.50 2.65
N SER A 149 -12.11 6.30 2.94
CA SER A 149 -11.16 7.41 3.08
C SER A 149 -10.93 8.15 1.76
N VAL A 150 -10.81 7.43 0.65
CA VAL A 150 -10.70 8.01 -0.70
C VAL A 150 -12.00 8.69 -1.12
N LYS A 151 -13.17 8.11 -0.79
CA LYS A 151 -14.47 8.77 -1.02
C LYS A 151 -14.57 10.09 -0.26
N LYS A 152 -14.17 10.13 1.01
CA LYS A 152 -14.11 11.35 1.80
C LYS A 152 -13.15 12.39 1.21
N LEU A 153 -11.99 11.94 0.72
CA LEU A 153 -11.03 12.80 0.04
C LEU A 153 -11.61 13.40 -1.24
N ASN A 154 -12.28 12.59 -2.06
CA ASN A 154 -12.96 13.06 -3.28
C ASN A 154 -14.07 14.09 -2.97
N ARG A 155 -14.82 13.89 -1.88
CA ARG A 155 -15.82 14.86 -1.43
C ARG A 155 -15.19 16.20 -1.07
N LYS A 156 -14.10 16.18 -0.30
CA LYS A 156 -13.36 17.41 0.03
C LYS A 156 -12.78 18.12 -1.20
N ILE A 157 -12.35 17.36 -2.22
CA ILE A 157 -11.91 17.93 -3.49
C ILE A 157 -13.05 18.68 -4.18
N ARG A 158 -14.25 18.09 -4.21
CA ARG A 158 -15.42 18.74 -4.82
C ARG A 158 -15.82 19.99 -4.05
N GLU A 159 -15.93 19.90 -2.73
CA GLU A 159 -16.25 21.04 -1.87
C GLU A 159 -15.27 22.21 -2.07
N ALA A 160 -13.96 21.93 -2.13
CA ALA A 160 -12.94 22.92 -2.39
C ALA A 160 -13.08 23.58 -3.79
N GLN A 161 -13.40 22.77 -4.81
CA GLN A 161 -13.63 23.29 -6.17
C GLN A 161 -14.90 24.13 -6.27
N GLU A 162 -15.97 23.77 -5.56
CA GLU A 162 -17.20 24.54 -5.52
C GLU A 162 -16.99 25.91 -4.84
N HIS A 163 -16.20 25.96 -3.76
CA HIS A 163 -15.81 27.21 -3.11
C HIS A 163 -14.95 28.09 -4.01
N GLU A 164 -13.97 27.52 -4.70
CA GLU A 164 -13.12 28.24 -5.65
C GLU A 164 -13.94 28.84 -6.82
N ASN A 165 -14.81 28.01 -7.43
CA ASN A 165 -15.69 28.47 -8.50
C ASN A 165 -16.66 29.56 -8.05
N ARG A 166 -17.23 29.44 -6.85
CA ARG A 166 -18.12 30.45 -6.28
C ARG A 166 -17.37 31.77 -6.04
N GLY A 167 -16.13 31.71 -5.54
CA GLY A 167 -15.28 32.90 -5.37
C GLY A 167 -15.02 33.61 -6.68
N LEU A 168 -14.66 32.88 -7.73
CA LEU A 168 -14.42 33.42 -9.07
C LEU A 168 -15.70 34.05 -9.70
N LEU A 169 -16.87 33.46 -9.45
CA LEU A 169 -18.13 34.02 -9.93
C LEU A 169 -18.47 35.32 -9.21
N LEU A 170 -18.22 35.42 -7.90
CA LEU A 170 -18.44 36.63 -7.13
C LEU A 170 -17.46 37.76 -7.55
N GLU A 171 -16.20 37.43 -7.82
CA GLU A 171 -15.19 38.37 -8.28
C GLU A 171 -15.51 38.93 -9.68
N ASN A 172 -16.01 38.07 -10.59
CA ASN A 172 -16.46 38.49 -11.91
C ASN A 172 -17.82 39.23 -11.93
N CYS A 173 -18.61 39.07 -10.84
CA CYS A 173 -19.88 39.79 -10.70
C CYS A 173 -19.76 41.15 -9.96
N GLN A 174 -18.57 41.53 -9.45
CA GLN A 174 -18.32 42.89 -8.97
C GLN A 174 -18.19 43.81 -10.17
N PRO A 175 -19.18 44.70 -10.42
CA PRO A 175 -19.06 45.64 -11.53
C PRO A 175 -17.91 46.61 -11.28
N ALA A 176 -17.30 47.07 -12.37
CA ALA A 176 -16.21 48.04 -12.41
C ALA A 176 -16.61 49.49 -11.95
N ASP A 177 -17.49 49.57 -10.97
CA ASP A 177 -18.03 50.86 -10.49
C ASP A 177 -17.22 51.53 -9.36
N ALA A 178 -15.97 51.13 -9.16
CA ALA A 178 -15.08 51.77 -8.17
C ALA A 178 -13.95 52.59 -8.81
N ALA A 179 -14.13 53.05 -10.05
CA ALA A 179 -13.17 53.95 -10.73
C ALA A 179 -13.89 55.21 -11.24
N HIS A 180 -14.42 56.04 -10.33
CA HIS A 180 -14.66 57.44 -10.55
C HIS A 180 -14.39 58.25 -9.30
#